data_78d0217421c975865453541419c5eac4
#
_entry.id   78d0217421c975865453541419c5eac4
#
_cell.length_a   1.000
_cell.length_b   1.000
_cell.length_c   1.000
_cell.angle_alpha   90.00
_cell.angle_beta   90.00
_cell.angle_gamma   90.00
#
_symmetry.space_group_name_H-M   'P 1'
#
loop_
_entity.id
_entity.type
_entity.pdbx_description
1 polymer ?
#
loop_
_entity_poly.entity_id
_entity_poly.type
_entity_poly.pdbx_seq_one_letter_code
_entity_poly.pdbx_strand_id
1 'polypeptide(L)'
;MDKIGPVEAPVVVDPPLRRADRHAQQPKAVGRAGRDLRAAVGVGVALAVLVVVGLFVLPEIFVGILCVALVIAVWELRQALAERSIHAPLVPVAIGAVSMAIAGYVRGPEALVVATTLSLVAVLVWRVADGLDGALTDVSAGAFTLLYPCFLAGFAALMVAEPEGQWRVLAFILITVFSDIGGYAFGVLLGKHPMAPKLSPKKSWEGFAGSVLTCAVVGAISIPLIFDSGQWWHGALLGMVIAPVATIGDLVESSIKRDLGVKDMSNILPGHGGLMDRLDSLVLVAPVVWAALRLISPVTG
;
A
#
# COMPACT_ATOMS: atom_id res chain seq x y z
N MET A 1 -56.70 -50.53 -5.96
CA MET A 1 -55.98 -49.55 -5.11
C MET A 1 -54.90 -48.94 -5.99
N ASP A 2 -55.31 -47.87 -6.70
CA ASP A 2 -54.42 -47.18 -7.68
C ASP A 2 -53.48 -46.24 -6.93
N LYS A 3 -52.19 -46.38 -7.16
CA LYS A 3 -51.15 -45.46 -6.71
C LYS A 3 -51.10 -44.31 -7.70
N ILE A 4 -51.60 -43.14 -7.30
CA ILE A 4 -51.39 -41.89 -8.02
C ILE A 4 -49.95 -41.44 -7.74
N GLY A 5 -49.11 -41.39 -8.77
CA GLY A 5 -47.74 -40.83 -8.69
C GLY A 5 -47.76 -39.31 -8.56
N PRO A 6 -46.66 -38.70 -8.08
CA PRO A 6 -46.58 -37.25 -7.90
C PRO A 6 -46.72 -36.51 -9.23
N VAL A 7 -47.59 -35.53 -9.29
CA VAL A 7 -47.76 -34.59 -10.41
C VAL A 7 -46.56 -33.65 -10.44
N GLU A 8 -45.74 -33.74 -11.47
CA GLU A 8 -44.69 -32.77 -11.73
C GLU A 8 -45.29 -31.38 -12.06
N ALA A 9 -44.83 -30.38 -11.36
CA ALA A 9 -45.20 -28.98 -11.61
C ALA A 9 -44.64 -28.53 -12.99
N PRO A 10 -45.38 -27.73 -13.78
CA PRO A 10 -44.92 -27.29 -15.09
C PRO A 10 -43.69 -26.40 -14.96
N VAL A 11 -42.64 -26.72 -15.73
CA VAL A 11 -41.45 -25.89 -15.88
C VAL A 11 -41.86 -24.58 -16.59
N VAL A 12 -41.84 -23.49 -15.90
CA VAL A 12 -42.03 -22.15 -16.48
C VAL A 12 -40.76 -21.81 -17.26
N VAL A 13 -40.82 -21.89 -18.57
CA VAL A 13 -39.76 -21.44 -19.47
C VAL A 13 -39.97 -19.95 -19.72
N ASP A 14 -39.08 -19.10 -19.18
CA ASP A 14 -39.10 -17.69 -19.47
C ASP A 14 -38.95 -17.40 -20.97
N PRO A 15 -39.74 -16.48 -21.55
CA PRO A 15 -39.65 -16.15 -22.95
C PRO A 15 -38.29 -15.54 -23.30
N PRO A 16 -37.71 -15.82 -24.48
CA PRO A 16 -36.41 -15.26 -24.87
C PRO A 16 -36.47 -13.73 -24.92
N LEU A 17 -35.53 -13.09 -24.22
CA LEU A 17 -35.39 -11.61 -24.15
C LEU A 17 -35.37 -11.00 -25.55
N ARG A 18 -36.17 -9.94 -25.77
CA ARG A 18 -36.25 -9.23 -27.07
C ARG A 18 -34.89 -8.61 -27.41
N ARG A 19 -34.58 -8.46 -28.69
CA ARG A 19 -33.32 -7.90 -29.21
C ARG A 19 -33.01 -6.51 -28.64
N ALA A 20 -34.05 -5.70 -28.29
CA ALA A 20 -33.94 -4.40 -27.67
C ALA A 20 -33.34 -4.49 -26.24
N ASP A 21 -33.71 -5.50 -25.47
CA ASP A 21 -33.26 -5.66 -24.09
C ASP A 21 -31.80 -6.13 -24.02
N ARG A 22 -31.28 -6.77 -25.07
CA ARG A 22 -29.86 -7.14 -25.18
C ARG A 22 -28.94 -5.94 -25.43
N HIS A 23 -29.43 -4.85 -26.04
CA HIS A 23 -28.65 -3.62 -26.22
C HIS A 23 -28.59 -2.73 -24.98
N ALA A 24 -29.58 -2.85 -24.07
CA ALA A 24 -29.57 -2.09 -22.83
C ALA A 24 -28.58 -2.64 -21.77
N GLN A 25 -28.10 -3.88 -21.94
CA GLN A 25 -27.14 -4.53 -21.03
C GLN A 25 -25.70 -4.57 -21.55
N GLN A 26 -25.42 -3.95 -22.70
CA GLN A 26 -24.01 -3.82 -23.11
C GLN A 26 -23.34 -2.77 -22.23
N PRO A 27 -22.28 -3.12 -21.46
CA PRO A 27 -21.47 -2.11 -20.80
C PRO A 27 -20.94 -1.16 -21.87
N LYS A 28 -21.10 0.16 -21.67
CA LYS A 28 -20.49 1.17 -22.54
C LYS A 28 -19.03 0.75 -22.78
N ALA A 29 -18.65 0.67 -24.05
CA ALA A 29 -17.30 0.33 -24.46
C ALA A 29 -16.33 1.28 -23.76
N VAL A 30 -15.70 0.79 -22.69
CA VAL A 30 -14.61 1.47 -22.01
C VAL A 30 -13.45 1.49 -22.99
N GLY A 31 -12.99 2.69 -23.37
CA GLY A 31 -11.88 2.84 -24.30
C GLY A 31 -10.66 2.02 -23.88
N ARG A 32 -9.70 1.78 -24.76
CA ARG A 32 -8.52 0.93 -24.62
C ARG A 32 -7.66 1.14 -23.33
N ALA A 33 -7.87 2.25 -22.62
CA ALA A 33 -7.37 2.50 -21.27
C ALA A 33 -8.54 2.33 -20.29
N GLY A 34 -8.80 1.15 -19.76
CA GLY A 34 -9.94 0.80 -18.91
C GLY A 34 -10.13 1.60 -17.60
N ARG A 35 -9.58 2.81 -17.51
CA ARG A 35 -9.69 3.79 -16.41
C ARG A 35 -9.74 5.20 -17.02
N ASP A 36 -10.44 6.13 -16.36
CA ASP A 36 -10.40 7.55 -16.71
C ASP A 36 -8.99 8.12 -16.39
N LEU A 37 -8.13 8.19 -17.41
CA LEU A 37 -6.75 8.65 -17.29
C LEU A 37 -6.65 10.07 -16.70
N ARG A 38 -7.63 10.93 -17.00
CA ARG A 38 -7.65 12.32 -16.50
C ARG A 38 -7.94 12.34 -15.00
N ALA A 39 -8.91 11.56 -14.55
CA ALA A 39 -9.20 11.40 -13.12
C ALA A 39 -8.00 10.79 -12.39
N ALA A 40 -7.36 9.78 -12.99
CA ALA A 40 -6.16 9.18 -12.42
C ALA A 40 -5.03 10.21 -12.24
N VAL A 41 -4.64 10.94 -13.29
CA VAL A 41 -3.60 11.96 -13.20
C VAL A 41 -3.96 13.04 -12.18
N GLY A 42 -5.22 13.51 -12.17
CA GLY A 42 -5.70 14.52 -11.22
C GLY A 42 -5.56 14.08 -9.76
N VAL A 43 -5.97 12.87 -9.42
CA VAL A 43 -5.83 12.31 -8.06
C VAL A 43 -4.37 12.13 -7.69
N GLY A 44 -3.53 11.62 -8.58
CA GLY A 44 -2.09 11.45 -8.32
C GLY A 44 -1.39 12.78 -8.05
N VAL A 45 -1.67 13.81 -8.85
CA VAL A 45 -1.12 15.16 -8.65
C VAL A 45 -1.64 15.75 -7.33
N ALA A 46 -2.93 15.60 -7.02
CA ALA A 46 -3.50 16.12 -5.78
C ALA A 46 -2.86 15.49 -4.54
N LEU A 47 -2.65 14.18 -4.55
CA LEU A 47 -1.96 13.47 -3.46
C LEU A 47 -0.49 13.91 -3.34
N ALA A 48 0.22 14.06 -4.46
CA ALA A 48 1.61 14.53 -4.45
C ALA A 48 1.70 15.95 -3.89
N VAL A 49 0.83 16.87 -4.33
CA VAL A 49 0.77 18.25 -3.82
C VAL A 49 0.44 18.25 -2.33
N LEU A 50 -0.54 17.46 -1.89
CA LEU A 50 -0.92 17.36 -0.47
C LEU A 50 0.26 16.92 0.40
N VAL A 51 1.00 15.89 -0.04
CA VAL A 51 2.18 15.39 0.68
C VAL A 51 3.31 16.45 0.70
N VAL A 52 3.64 17.05 -0.45
CA VAL A 52 4.69 18.08 -0.53
C VAL A 52 4.33 19.30 0.32
N VAL A 53 3.12 19.81 0.23
CA VAL A 53 2.66 20.93 1.06
C VAL A 53 2.72 20.55 2.54
N GLY A 54 2.25 19.36 2.93
CA GLY A 54 2.34 18.90 4.31
C GLY A 54 3.78 18.81 4.81
N LEU A 55 4.72 18.35 3.99
CA LEU A 55 6.12 18.23 4.39
C LEU A 55 6.83 19.58 4.58
N PHE A 56 6.55 20.56 3.69
CA PHE A 56 7.30 21.81 3.64
C PHE A 56 6.64 22.97 4.38
N VAL A 57 5.35 22.87 4.74
CA VAL A 57 4.65 23.89 5.54
C VAL A 57 4.86 23.63 7.04
N LEU A 58 4.47 22.45 7.51
CA LEU A 58 4.63 22.01 8.90
C LEU A 58 4.73 20.48 8.95
N PRO A 59 5.77 19.90 9.59
CA PRO A 59 5.91 18.45 9.73
C PRO A 59 4.68 17.76 10.35
N GLU A 60 3.98 18.44 11.25
CA GLU A 60 2.77 17.94 11.90
C GLU A 60 1.63 17.72 10.91
N ILE A 61 1.56 18.52 9.83
CA ILE A 61 0.56 18.33 8.77
C ILE A 61 0.82 17.00 8.04
N PHE A 62 2.09 16.70 7.73
CA PHE A 62 2.45 15.43 7.13
C PHE A 62 2.11 14.25 8.04
N VAL A 63 2.40 14.34 9.34
CA VAL A 63 2.02 13.31 10.32
C VAL A 63 0.50 13.15 10.38
N GLY A 64 -0.26 14.24 10.33
CA GLY A 64 -1.72 14.21 10.24
C GLY A 64 -2.21 13.50 8.97
N ILE A 65 -1.61 13.81 7.80
CA ILE A 65 -1.90 13.13 6.53
C ILE A 65 -1.58 11.63 6.64
N LEU A 66 -0.43 11.28 7.22
CA LEU A 66 -0.04 9.88 7.45
C LEU A 66 -1.04 9.16 8.35
N CYS A 67 -1.48 9.76 9.46
CA CYS A 67 -2.51 9.19 10.34
C CYS A 67 -3.81 8.90 9.57
N VAL A 68 -4.31 9.85 8.80
CA VAL A 68 -5.52 9.67 7.98
C VAL A 68 -5.31 8.57 6.95
N ALA A 69 -4.17 8.56 6.26
CA ALA A 69 -3.84 7.54 5.27
C ALA A 69 -3.80 6.14 5.90
N LEU A 70 -3.22 5.99 7.09
CA LEU A 70 -3.15 4.72 7.80
C LEU A 70 -4.54 4.24 8.26
N VAL A 71 -5.39 5.13 8.76
CA VAL A 71 -6.77 4.76 9.13
C VAL A 71 -7.56 4.27 7.91
N ILE A 72 -7.41 4.93 6.76
CA ILE A 72 -8.03 4.50 5.50
C ILE A 72 -7.46 3.13 5.07
N ALA A 73 -6.14 2.94 5.09
CA ALA A 73 -5.48 1.69 4.73
C ALA A 73 -5.93 0.52 5.64
N VAL A 74 -6.05 0.77 6.96
CA VAL A 74 -6.60 -0.19 7.93
C VAL A 74 -8.04 -0.56 7.58
N TRP A 75 -8.86 0.42 7.24
CA TRP A 75 -10.24 0.21 6.86
C TRP A 75 -10.34 -0.61 5.56
N GLU A 76 -9.54 -0.28 4.53
CA GLU A 76 -9.50 -1.02 3.26
C GLU A 76 -9.09 -2.48 3.46
N LEU A 77 -8.00 -2.70 4.21
CA LEU A 77 -7.51 -4.06 4.48
C LEU A 77 -8.53 -4.88 5.27
N ARG A 78 -9.19 -4.27 6.28
CA ARG A 78 -10.27 -4.92 7.01
C ARG A 78 -11.43 -5.30 6.11
N GLN A 79 -11.84 -4.43 5.17
CA GLN A 79 -12.90 -4.74 4.20
C GLN A 79 -12.51 -5.94 3.32
N ALA A 80 -11.28 -5.95 2.80
CA ALA A 80 -10.78 -7.06 1.99
C ALA A 80 -10.72 -8.38 2.79
N LEU A 81 -10.31 -8.34 4.06
CA LEU A 81 -10.29 -9.50 4.96
C LEU A 81 -11.71 -10.03 5.25
N ALA A 82 -12.69 -9.14 5.36
CA ALA A 82 -14.08 -9.51 5.61
C ALA A 82 -14.69 -10.36 4.47
N GLU A 83 -14.22 -10.23 3.22
CA GLU A 83 -14.62 -11.10 2.09
C GLU A 83 -14.27 -12.58 2.35
N ARG A 84 -13.33 -12.84 3.24
CA ARG A 84 -12.94 -14.20 3.69
C ARG A 84 -13.44 -14.53 5.09
N SER A 85 -14.42 -13.79 5.60
CA SER A 85 -14.97 -13.95 6.96
C SER A 85 -13.91 -13.79 8.07
N ILE A 86 -12.89 -12.96 7.82
CA ILE A 86 -11.84 -12.59 8.79
C ILE A 86 -12.17 -11.19 9.32
N HIS A 87 -12.32 -11.06 10.64
CA HIS A 87 -12.83 -9.83 11.25
C HIS A 87 -11.78 -9.18 12.16
N ALA A 88 -10.75 -8.55 11.54
CA ALA A 88 -9.80 -7.76 12.30
C ALA A 88 -10.52 -6.63 13.08
N PRO A 89 -10.22 -6.42 14.38
CA PRO A 89 -10.91 -5.43 15.21
C PRO A 89 -10.48 -4.02 14.81
N LEU A 90 -11.41 -3.28 14.16
CA LEU A 90 -11.12 -1.97 13.56
C LEU A 90 -10.66 -0.94 14.60
N VAL A 91 -11.38 -0.84 15.74
CA VAL A 91 -11.15 0.23 16.71
C VAL A 91 -9.73 0.18 17.30
N PRO A 92 -9.27 -0.93 17.92
CA PRO A 92 -7.94 -0.97 18.49
C PRO A 92 -6.84 -0.87 17.41
N VAL A 93 -7.06 -1.39 16.20
CA VAL A 93 -6.10 -1.28 15.10
C VAL A 93 -5.98 0.15 14.59
N ALA A 94 -7.09 0.87 14.40
CA ALA A 94 -7.08 2.26 13.94
C ALA A 94 -6.46 3.20 15.00
N ILE A 95 -6.79 3.03 16.29
CA ILE A 95 -6.16 3.78 17.38
C ILE A 95 -4.67 3.45 17.43
N GLY A 96 -4.29 2.19 17.27
CA GLY A 96 -2.91 1.75 17.21
C GLY A 96 -2.12 2.41 16.08
N ALA A 97 -2.69 2.45 14.88
CA ALA A 97 -2.09 3.09 13.70
C ALA A 97 -1.74 4.57 13.96
N VAL A 98 -2.72 5.33 14.49
CA VAL A 98 -2.52 6.74 14.86
C VAL A 98 -1.51 6.89 15.98
N SER A 99 -1.60 6.03 17.01
CA SER A 99 -0.66 6.06 18.14
C SER A 99 0.77 5.79 17.72
N MET A 100 1.01 4.84 16.81
CA MET A 100 2.34 4.53 16.26
C MET A 100 2.92 5.71 15.49
N ALA A 101 2.16 6.35 14.61
CA ALA A 101 2.64 7.49 13.84
C ALA A 101 2.98 8.68 14.76
N ILE A 102 2.10 9.02 15.72
CA ILE A 102 2.34 10.12 16.66
C ILE A 102 3.49 9.80 17.61
N ALA A 103 3.54 8.58 18.18
CA ALA A 103 4.60 8.18 19.11
C ALA A 103 5.97 8.18 18.42
N GLY A 104 6.05 7.67 17.20
CA GLY A 104 7.27 7.72 16.38
C GLY A 104 7.75 9.14 16.14
N TYR A 105 6.84 10.05 15.77
CA TYR A 105 7.15 11.45 15.55
C TYR A 105 7.61 12.17 16.82
N VAL A 106 6.89 12.01 17.94
CA VAL A 106 7.12 12.81 19.16
C VAL A 106 8.24 12.27 20.04
N ARG A 107 8.41 10.95 20.09
CA ARG A 107 9.28 10.26 21.05
C ARG A 107 10.30 9.31 20.43
N GLY A 108 10.31 9.17 19.08
CA GLY A 108 11.29 8.37 18.36
C GLY A 108 11.02 6.86 18.33
N PRO A 109 12.03 6.05 17.96
CA PRO A 109 11.85 4.63 17.65
C PRO A 109 11.43 3.78 18.84
N GLU A 110 11.89 4.09 20.05
CA GLU A 110 11.46 3.33 21.24
C GLU A 110 9.96 3.49 21.48
N ALA A 111 9.43 4.70 21.32
CA ALA A 111 8.00 4.95 21.51
C ALA A 111 7.15 4.30 20.40
N LEU A 112 7.66 4.24 19.17
CA LEU A 112 7.02 3.49 18.09
C LEU A 112 6.88 2.00 18.45
N VAL A 113 7.94 1.39 19.00
CA VAL A 113 7.91 -0.02 19.45
C VAL A 113 6.94 -0.21 20.62
N VAL A 114 6.96 0.68 21.60
CA VAL A 114 6.03 0.64 22.75
C VAL A 114 4.58 0.79 22.27
N ALA A 115 4.29 1.77 21.40
CA ALA A 115 2.95 1.95 20.83
C ALA A 115 2.48 0.71 20.05
N THR A 116 3.37 0.08 19.30
CA THR A 116 3.09 -1.18 18.59
C THR A 116 2.74 -2.30 19.56
N THR A 117 3.54 -2.48 20.61
CA THR A 117 3.32 -3.53 21.63
C THR A 117 1.98 -3.32 22.34
N LEU A 118 1.70 -2.08 22.77
CA LEU A 118 0.44 -1.76 23.44
C LEU A 118 -0.77 -1.96 22.50
N SER A 119 -0.62 -1.65 21.22
CA SER A 119 -1.67 -1.85 20.23
C SER A 119 -1.96 -3.35 19.98
N LEU A 120 -0.90 -4.18 19.95
CA LEU A 120 -1.06 -5.64 19.88
C LEU A 120 -1.77 -6.18 21.12
N VAL A 121 -1.42 -5.71 22.31
CA VAL A 121 -2.13 -6.08 23.56
C VAL A 121 -3.59 -5.62 23.49
N ALA A 122 -3.86 -4.40 22.99
CA ALA A 122 -5.22 -3.92 22.83
C ALA A 122 -6.06 -4.77 21.87
N VAL A 123 -5.49 -5.26 20.77
CA VAL A 123 -6.15 -6.22 19.86
C VAL A 123 -6.50 -7.53 20.58
N LEU A 124 -5.58 -8.06 21.38
CA LEU A 124 -5.81 -9.28 22.17
C LEU A 124 -6.94 -9.10 23.19
N VAL A 125 -6.87 -8.02 23.97
CA VAL A 125 -7.89 -7.68 25.00
C VAL A 125 -9.25 -7.46 24.35
N TRP A 126 -9.31 -6.72 23.25
CA TRP A 126 -10.55 -6.49 22.50
C TRP A 126 -11.19 -7.81 22.09
N ARG A 127 -10.38 -8.73 21.56
CA ARG A 127 -10.90 -10.00 21.05
C ARG A 127 -11.41 -10.94 22.17
N VAL A 128 -10.78 -10.89 23.35
CA VAL A 128 -11.30 -11.61 24.53
C VAL A 128 -12.71 -11.11 24.90
N ALA A 129 -12.97 -9.81 24.78
CA ALA A 129 -14.29 -9.23 25.07
C ALA A 129 -15.33 -9.54 23.99
N ASP A 130 -14.91 -9.78 22.74
CA ASP A 130 -15.78 -9.94 21.56
C ASP A 130 -16.22 -11.41 21.32
N GLY A 131 -15.61 -12.39 22.04
CA GLY A 131 -15.96 -13.81 21.99
C GLY A 131 -14.80 -14.71 21.47
N LEU A 132 -15.05 -16.03 21.45
CA LEU A 132 -14.00 -17.03 21.19
C LEU A 132 -13.96 -17.52 19.72
N ASP A 133 -15.06 -17.43 19.00
CA ASP A 133 -15.17 -17.98 17.66
C ASP A 133 -14.28 -17.23 16.66
N GLY A 134 -13.34 -17.96 16.00
CA GLY A 134 -12.39 -17.38 15.05
C GLY A 134 -11.33 -16.47 15.68
N ALA A 135 -11.18 -16.47 17.01
CA ALA A 135 -10.32 -15.55 17.75
C ALA A 135 -8.87 -15.51 17.23
N LEU A 136 -8.26 -16.66 16.98
CA LEU A 136 -6.87 -16.72 16.49
C LEU A 136 -6.72 -16.08 15.11
N THR A 137 -7.66 -16.32 14.21
CA THR A 137 -7.65 -15.75 12.86
C THR A 137 -7.80 -14.22 12.89
N ASP A 138 -8.76 -13.73 13.69
CA ASP A 138 -9.03 -12.29 13.80
C ASP A 138 -7.90 -11.54 14.50
N VAL A 139 -7.31 -12.13 15.55
CA VAL A 139 -6.11 -11.58 16.22
C VAL A 139 -4.92 -11.57 15.27
N SER A 140 -4.70 -12.65 14.51
CA SER A 140 -3.61 -12.71 13.53
C SER A 140 -3.77 -11.66 12.44
N ALA A 141 -5.01 -11.43 11.97
CA ALA A 141 -5.33 -10.39 11.00
C ALA A 141 -5.14 -8.98 11.58
N GLY A 142 -5.55 -8.75 12.83
CA GLY A 142 -5.32 -7.50 13.54
C GLY A 142 -3.83 -7.23 13.74
N ALA A 143 -3.06 -8.22 14.19
CA ALA A 143 -1.62 -8.13 14.36
C ALA A 143 -0.91 -7.87 13.02
N PHE A 144 -1.30 -8.58 11.96
CA PHE A 144 -0.78 -8.37 10.62
C PHE A 144 -1.05 -6.92 10.15
N THR A 145 -2.27 -6.41 10.34
CA THR A 145 -2.66 -5.04 9.97
C THR A 145 -1.87 -4.00 10.77
N LEU A 146 -1.59 -4.24 12.05
CA LEU A 146 -0.73 -3.35 12.85
C LEU A 146 0.73 -3.37 12.38
N LEU A 147 1.27 -4.55 12.09
CA LEU A 147 2.68 -4.69 11.75
C LEU A 147 2.97 -4.30 10.31
N TYR A 148 2.19 -4.79 9.34
CA TYR A 148 2.49 -4.58 7.92
C TYR A 148 2.27 -3.13 7.48
N PRO A 149 1.06 -2.53 7.45
CA PRO A 149 0.95 -1.13 7.04
C PRO A 149 1.34 -0.14 8.13
N CYS A 150 0.93 -0.35 9.40
CA CYS A 150 1.02 0.72 10.39
C CYS A 150 2.42 0.89 10.98
N PHE A 151 3.05 -0.19 11.45
CA PHE A 151 4.39 -0.14 12.05
C PHE A 151 5.44 0.28 11.01
N LEU A 152 5.40 -0.32 9.82
CA LEU A 152 6.37 -0.01 8.77
C LEU A 152 6.22 1.43 8.25
N ALA A 153 4.98 1.92 8.07
CA ALA A 153 4.76 3.32 7.72
C ALA A 153 5.13 4.29 8.86
N GLY A 154 5.16 3.85 10.12
CA GLY A 154 5.65 4.61 11.26
C GLY A 154 7.09 5.11 11.08
N PHE A 155 7.91 4.45 10.25
CA PHE A 155 9.25 4.90 9.91
C PHE A 155 9.25 6.19 9.06
N ALA A 156 8.18 6.49 8.34
CA ALA A 156 8.02 7.79 7.69
C ALA A 156 7.82 8.91 8.74
N ALA A 157 7.10 8.63 9.83
CA ALA A 157 6.98 9.55 10.95
C ALA A 157 8.32 9.76 11.68
N LEU A 158 9.14 8.69 11.83
CA LEU A 158 10.50 8.81 12.37
C LEU A 158 11.38 9.68 11.46
N MET A 159 11.32 9.49 10.13
CA MET A 159 12.10 10.28 9.18
C MET A 159 11.75 11.76 9.26
N VAL A 160 10.47 12.11 9.33
CA VAL A 160 10.06 13.52 9.38
C VAL A 160 10.39 14.20 10.72
N ALA A 161 10.54 13.42 11.80
CA ALA A 161 10.94 13.92 13.12
C ALA A 161 12.43 14.25 13.24
N GLU A 162 13.26 13.75 12.32
CA GLU A 162 14.71 13.98 12.32
C GLU A 162 15.08 15.35 11.71
N PRO A 163 16.29 15.87 11.97
CA PRO A 163 16.80 17.05 11.27
C PRO A 163 16.70 16.86 9.76
N GLU A 164 16.27 17.92 9.07
CA GLU A 164 15.98 17.87 7.62
C GLU A 164 14.92 16.81 7.23
N GLY A 165 14.00 16.50 8.14
CA GLY A 165 13.03 15.42 8.00
C GLY A 165 12.19 15.51 6.72
N GLN A 166 11.80 16.73 6.29
CA GLN A 166 11.11 16.97 5.03
C GLN A 166 11.91 16.46 3.82
N TRP A 167 13.22 16.63 3.84
CA TRP A 167 14.10 16.19 2.77
C TRP A 167 14.35 14.68 2.80
N ARG A 168 14.39 14.08 4.00
CA ARG A 168 14.49 12.63 4.19
C ARG A 168 13.27 11.92 3.61
N VAL A 169 12.07 12.41 3.93
CA VAL A 169 10.82 11.86 3.40
C VAL A 169 10.69 12.12 1.90
N LEU A 170 11.13 13.30 1.43
CA LEU A 170 11.13 13.59 -0.01
C LEU A 170 12.04 12.63 -0.78
N ALA A 171 13.27 12.39 -0.31
CA ALA A 171 14.19 11.43 -0.92
C ALA A 171 13.61 10.01 -0.93
N PHE A 172 13.01 9.58 0.17
CA PHE A 172 12.31 8.31 0.30
C PHE A 172 11.22 8.14 -0.77
N ILE A 173 10.29 9.09 -0.84
CA ILE A 173 9.17 9.04 -1.79
C ILE A 173 9.69 9.13 -3.23
N LEU A 174 10.61 10.05 -3.51
CA LEU A 174 11.15 10.27 -4.84
C LEU A 174 11.77 8.99 -5.42
N ILE A 175 12.72 8.38 -4.70
CA ILE A 175 13.42 7.19 -5.19
C ILE A 175 12.45 6.02 -5.33
N THR A 176 11.48 5.86 -4.41
CA THR A 176 10.47 4.79 -4.49
C THR A 176 9.54 4.98 -5.69
N VAL A 177 9.04 6.18 -5.94
CA VAL A 177 8.20 6.47 -7.11
C VAL A 177 8.95 6.23 -8.41
N PHE A 178 10.23 6.60 -8.47
CA PHE A 178 11.06 6.34 -9.64
C PHE A 178 11.37 4.85 -9.85
N SER A 179 11.30 4.01 -8.80
CA SER A 179 11.29 2.55 -8.95
C SER A 179 10.15 2.09 -9.85
N ASP A 180 8.94 2.57 -9.58
CA ASP A 180 7.75 2.20 -10.35
C ASP A 180 7.79 2.75 -11.78
N ILE A 181 8.22 4.01 -11.94
CA ILE A 181 8.36 4.64 -13.26
C ILE A 181 9.38 3.88 -14.11
N GLY A 182 10.56 3.59 -13.56
CA GLY A 182 11.62 2.84 -14.24
C GLY A 182 11.16 1.42 -14.58
N GLY A 183 10.57 0.73 -13.60
CA GLY A 183 10.04 -0.62 -13.77
C GLY A 183 8.99 -0.70 -14.88
N TYR A 184 8.07 0.27 -14.91
CA TYR A 184 7.05 0.36 -15.95
C TYR A 184 7.66 0.69 -17.32
N ALA A 185 8.50 1.71 -17.43
CA ALA A 185 9.07 2.15 -18.69
C ALA A 185 9.91 1.03 -19.36
N PHE A 186 10.86 0.46 -18.63
CA PHE A 186 11.69 -0.64 -19.15
C PHE A 186 10.86 -1.92 -19.36
N GLY A 187 9.87 -2.20 -18.49
CA GLY A 187 8.98 -3.35 -18.65
C GLY A 187 8.14 -3.28 -19.91
N VAL A 188 7.61 -2.09 -20.27
CA VAL A 188 6.84 -1.89 -21.52
C VAL A 188 7.73 -1.93 -22.76
N LEU A 189 8.92 -1.32 -22.70
CA LEU A 189 9.79 -1.19 -23.86
C LEU A 189 10.61 -2.45 -24.14
N LEU A 190 11.08 -3.14 -23.10
CA LEU A 190 12.06 -4.23 -23.22
C LEU A 190 11.58 -5.55 -22.62
N GLY A 191 10.46 -5.57 -21.85
CA GLY A 191 10.01 -6.73 -21.10
C GLY A 191 9.70 -7.95 -21.97
N LYS A 192 10.39 -9.04 -21.71
CA LYS A 192 10.23 -10.32 -22.40
C LYS A 192 10.05 -11.49 -21.44
N HIS A 193 10.66 -11.41 -20.26
CA HIS A 193 10.69 -12.50 -19.28
C HIS A 193 9.84 -12.15 -18.06
N PRO A 194 8.64 -12.74 -17.90
CA PRO A 194 7.79 -12.49 -16.74
C PRO A 194 8.50 -12.90 -15.44
N MET A 195 8.50 -12.02 -14.41
CA MET A 195 9.13 -12.28 -13.12
C MET A 195 8.21 -13.05 -12.18
N ALA A 196 6.93 -12.71 -12.13
CA ALA A 196 5.95 -13.30 -11.23
C ALA A 196 4.62 -13.61 -11.96
N PRO A 197 4.56 -14.60 -12.87
CA PRO A 197 3.40 -14.81 -13.75
C PRO A 197 2.08 -15.05 -13.02
N LYS A 198 2.12 -15.68 -11.84
CA LYS A 198 0.92 -15.98 -11.03
C LYS A 198 0.41 -14.79 -10.22
N LEU A 199 1.31 -13.92 -9.76
CA LEU A 199 0.98 -12.77 -8.89
C LEU A 199 0.75 -11.50 -9.71
N SER A 200 1.73 -11.15 -10.54
CA SER A 200 1.72 -9.97 -11.38
C SER A 200 2.28 -10.31 -12.78
N PRO A 201 1.42 -10.73 -13.72
CA PRO A 201 1.85 -11.18 -15.04
C PRO A 201 2.50 -10.10 -15.91
N LYS A 202 2.33 -8.83 -15.55
CA LYS A 202 2.93 -7.69 -16.27
C LYS A 202 4.33 -7.33 -15.80
N LYS A 203 4.79 -7.86 -14.65
CA LYS A 203 6.16 -7.61 -14.15
C LYS A 203 7.15 -8.50 -14.88
N SER A 204 8.23 -7.89 -15.37
CA SER A 204 9.32 -8.56 -16.10
C SER A 204 10.67 -8.31 -15.42
N TRP A 205 11.63 -9.21 -15.67
CA TRP A 205 13.00 -9.06 -15.18
C TRP A 205 13.71 -7.84 -15.78
N GLU A 206 13.40 -7.50 -17.03
CA GLU A 206 13.91 -6.30 -17.69
C GLU A 206 13.33 -5.03 -17.04
N GLY A 207 12.06 -5.04 -16.67
CA GLY A 207 11.44 -3.97 -15.89
C GLY A 207 12.10 -3.82 -14.52
N PHE A 208 12.38 -4.92 -13.83
CA PHE A 208 13.10 -4.90 -12.56
C PHE A 208 14.51 -4.31 -12.69
N ALA A 209 15.27 -4.73 -13.71
CA ALA A 209 16.60 -4.13 -13.99
C ALA A 209 16.49 -2.63 -14.28
N GLY A 210 15.45 -2.20 -15.02
CA GLY A 210 15.15 -0.79 -15.27
C GLY A 210 14.82 -0.02 -13.99
N SER A 211 14.05 -0.62 -13.07
CA SER A 211 13.78 -0.07 -11.75
C SER A 211 15.09 0.16 -10.96
N VAL A 212 15.94 -0.86 -10.87
CA VAL A 212 17.24 -0.77 -10.18
C VAL A 212 18.10 0.34 -10.76
N LEU A 213 18.23 0.39 -12.11
CA LEU A 213 19.02 1.42 -12.78
C LEU A 213 18.47 2.83 -12.51
N THR A 214 17.16 3.00 -12.66
CA THR A 214 16.51 4.31 -12.44
C THR A 214 16.65 4.77 -11.01
N CYS A 215 16.44 3.89 -10.02
CA CYS A 215 16.62 4.22 -8.62
C CYS A 215 18.08 4.56 -8.29
N ALA A 216 19.03 3.82 -8.84
CA ALA A 216 20.46 4.10 -8.65
C ALA A 216 20.82 5.50 -9.18
N VAL A 217 20.36 5.85 -10.39
CA VAL A 217 20.60 7.17 -10.99
C VAL A 217 19.92 8.28 -10.19
N VAL A 218 18.64 8.12 -9.85
CA VAL A 218 17.88 9.13 -9.07
C VAL A 218 18.50 9.30 -7.70
N GLY A 219 18.87 8.21 -7.03
CA GLY A 219 19.55 8.26 -5.73
C GLY A 219 20.91 8.95 -5.83
N ALA A 220 21.72 8.60 -6.85
CA ALA A 220 23.04 9.21 -7.08
C ALA A 220 22.96 10.73 -7.30
N ILE A 221 21.87 11.22 -7.87
CA ILE A 221 21.65 12.64 -8.10
C ILE A 221 21.04 13.30 -6.85
N SER A 222 19.99 12.72 -6.26
CA SER A 222 19.22 13.36 -5.20
C SER A 222 19.97 13.43 -3.87
N ILE A 223 20.68 12.37 -3.47
CA ILE A 223 21.33 12.33 -2.15
C ILE A 223 22.40 13.40 -1.96
N PRO A 224 23.37 13.64 -2.88
CA PRO A 224 24.33 14.72 -2.71
C PRO A 224 23.74 16.13 -2.90
N LEU A 225 22.59 16.25 -3.57
CA LEU A 225 21.88 17.53 -3.67
C LEU A 225 21.08 17.88 -2.42
N ILE A 226 20.67 16.87 -1.66
CA ILE A 226 19.82 17.03 -0.48
C ILE A 226 20.65 17.10 0.82
N PHE A 227 21.70 16.27 0.93
CA PHE A 227 22.48 16.11 2.15
C PHE A 227 23.93 16.47 1.92
N ASP A 228 24.47 17.41 2.70
CA ASP A 228 25.87 17.85 2.63
C ASP A 228 26.88 16.72 2.83
N SER A 229 26.56 15.75 3.70
CA SER A 229 27.34 14.52 3.92
C SER A 229 27.14 13.45 2.84
N GLY A 230 26.16 13.64 1.95
CA GLY A 230 25.76 12.69 0.93
C GLY A 230 26.75 12.66 -0.25
N GLN A 231 27.23 11.46 -0.59
CA GLN A 231 28.02 11.24 -1.79
C GLN A 231 27.15 10.57 -2.86
N TRP A 232 27.46 10.77 -4.14
CA TRP A 232 26.70 10.18 -5.24
C TRP A 232 26.57 8.65 -5.14
N TRP A 233 27.63 7.97 -4.68
CA TRP A 233 27.63 6.51 -4.51
C TRP A 233 26.76 6.03 -3.32
N HIS A 234 26.60 6.85 -2.26
CA HIS A 234 25.64 6.58 -1.19
C HIS A 234 24.22 6.49 -1.78
N GLY A 235 23.86 7.47 -2.60
CA GLY A 235 22.57 7.51 -3.26
C GLY A 235 22.37 6.38 -4.27
N ALA A 236 23.39 6.06 -5.04
CA ALA A 236 23.37 4.94 -5.97
C ALA A 236 23.13 3.60 -5.24
N LEU A 237 23.85 3.34 -4.16
CA LEU A 237 23.67 2.14 -3.34
C LEU A 237 22.28 2.09 -2.71
N LEU A 238 21.83 3.22 -2.15
CA LEU A 238 20.48 3.32 -1.58
C LEU A 238 19.42 2.99 -2.63
N GLY A 239 19.52 3.56 -3.83
CA GLY A 239 18.61 3.27 -4.94
C GLY A 239 18.61 1.81 -5.36
N MET A 240 19.81 1.18 -5.43
CA MET A 240 19.93 -0.26 -5.73
C MET A 240 19.29 -1.16 -4.66
N VAL A 241 19.21 -0.70 -3.40
CA VAL A 241 18.53 -1.44 -2.32
C VAL A 241 17.02 -1.16 -2.34
N ILE A 242 16.60 0.07 -2.61
CA ILE A 242 15.18 0.45 -2.64
C ILE A 242 14.42 -0.32 -3.73
N ALA A 243 14.97 -0.45 -4.93
CA ALA A 243 14.26 -1.08 -6.04
C ALA A 243 13.83 -2.54 -5.77
N PRO A 244 14.69 -3.44 -5.26
CA PRO A 244 14.27 -4.78 -4.83
C PRO A 244 13.22 -4.75 -3.72
N VAL A 245 13.40 -3.89 -2.71
CA VAL A 245 12.47 -3.80 -1.57
C VAL A 245 11.10 -3.30 -2.01
N ALA A 246 11.04 -2.27 -2.86
CA ALA A 246 9.80 -1.77 -3.45
C ALA A 246 9.11 -2.84 -4.29
N THR A 247 9.88 -3.56 -5.11
CA THR A 247 9.36 -4.68 -5.92
C THR A 247 8.77 -5.80 -5.04
N ILE A 248 9.43 -6.14 -3.92
CA ILE A 248 8.93 -7.11 -2.95
C ILE A 248 7.64 -6.59 -2.31
N GLY A 249 7.57 -5.30 -1.95
CA GLY A 249 6.37 -4.69 -1.37
C GLY A 249 5.14 -4.87 -2.23
N ASP A 250 5.23 -4.50 -3.51
CA ASP A 250 4.16 -4.68 -4.49
C ASP A 250 3.81 -6.18 -4.70
N LEU A 251 4.81 -7.08 -4.71
CA LEU A 251 4.54 -8.51 -4.82
C LEU A 251 3.86 -9.08 -3.56
N VAL A 252 4.23 -8.62 -2.37
CA VAL A 252 3.58 -9.01 -1.10
C VAL A 252 2.12 -8.57 -1.13
N GLU A 253 1.83 -7.32 -1.45
CA GLU A 253 0.46 -6.84 -1.54
C GLU A 253 -0.33 -7.55 -2.64
N SER A 254 0.28 -7.76 -3.81
CA SER A 254 -0.32 -8.55 -4.88
C SER A 254 -0.67 -9.98 -4.43
N SER A 255 0.19 -10.61 -3.63
CA SER A 255 -0.05 -11.95 -3.05
C SER A 255 -1.26 -11.94 -2.14
N ILE A 256 -1.34 -10.95 -1.23
CA ILE A 256 -2.47 -10.78 -0.31
C ILE A 256 -3.78 -10.59 -1.10
N LYS A 257 -3.78 -9.72 -2.11
CA LYS A 257 -4.95 -9.49 -2.97
C LYS A 257 -5.41 -10.78 -3.66
N ARG A 258 -4.49 -11.58 -4.20
CA ARG A 258 -4.85 -12.86 -4.84
C ARG A 258 -5.39 -13.88 -3.86
N ASP A 259 -4.81 -13.96 -2.65
CA ASP A 259 -5.32 -14.83 -1.60
C ASP A 259 -6.73 -14.43 -1.15
N LEU A 260 -6.99 -13.15 -0.98
CA LEU A 260 -8.30 -12.60 -0.63
C LEU A 260 -9.33 -12.69 -1.79
N GLY A 261 -8.88 -12.97 -3.02
CA GLY A 261 -9.74 -13.04 -4.21
C GLY A 261 -10.12 -11.67 -4.79
N VAL A 262 -9.45 -10.61 -4.34
CA VAL A 262 -9.66 -9.23 -4.83
C VAL A 262 -8.56 -8.82 -5.81
N LYS A 263 -8.80 -7.75 -6.55
CA LYS A 263 -7.81 -7.18 -7.47
C LYS A 263 -7.22 -5.87 -6.93
N ASP A 264 -8.05 -5.02 -6.43
CA ASP A 264 -7.72 -3.74 -5.80
C ASP A 264 -8.28 -3.79 -4.37
N MET A 265 -7.63 -3.18 -3.38
CA MET A 265 -8.08 -3.22 -1.98
C MET A 265 -9.40 -2.47 -1.77
N SER A 266 -9.62 -1.42 -2.56
CA SER A 266 -10.87 -0.67 -2.60
C SER A 266 -11.02 0.12 -3.92
N ASN A 267 -12.06 0.95 -4.01
CA ASN A 267 -12.27 1.89 -5.12
C ASN A 267 -12.40 3.33 -4.63
N ILE A 268 -11.80 3.67 -3.49
CA ILE A 268 -11.89 5.02 -2.88
C ILE A 268 -11.24 6.07 -3.79
N LEU A 269 -10.12 5.74 -4.42
CA LEU A 269 -9.41 6.68 -5.30
C LEU A 269 -9.83 6.45 -6.76
N PRO A 270 -10.60 7.36 -7.37
CA PRO A 270 -11.04 7.23 -8.76
C PRO A 270 -9.86 7.02 -9.70
N GLY A 271 -9.87 5.93 -10.47
CA GLY A 271 -8.80 5.56 -11.39
C GLY A 271 -7.53 4.96 -10.75
N HIS A 272 -7.39 4.99 -9.42
CA HIS A 272 -6.20 4.49 -8.70
C HIS A 272 -6.44 3.24 -7.85
N GLY A 273 -7.68 2.84 -7.59
CA GLY A 273 -8.00 1.74 -6.68
C GLY A 273 -8.05 2.20 -5.23
N GLY A 274 -7.48 1.46 -4.31
CA GLY A 274 -7.38 1.81 -2.91
C GLY A 274 -6.16 2.67 -2.57
N LEU A 275 -6.18 3.26 -1.39
CA LEU A 275 -5.03 3.97 -0.83
C LEU A 275 -3.92 2.98 -0.45
N MET A 276 -4.29 1.81 0.08
CA MET A 276 -3.33 0.72 0.37
C MET A 276 -2.58 0.29 -0.89
N ASP A 277 -3.28 0.21 -2.05
CA ASP A 277 -2.68 -0.06 -3.36
C ASP A 277 -1.64 1.01 -3.81
N ARG A 278 -1.53 2.13 -3.12
CA ARG A 278 -0.54 3.21 -3.35
C ARG A 278 0.56 3.24 -2.30
N LEU A 279 0.35 2.59 -1.19
CA LEU A 279 1.31 2.50 -0.08
C LEU A 279 2.15 1.21 -0.12
N ASP A 280 1.80 0.25 -0.95
CA ASP A 280 2.36 -1.10 -1.02
C ASP A 280 3.90 -1.16 -1.03
N SER A 281 4.51 -0.44 -1.97
CA SER A 281 5.97 -0.32 -2.10
C SER A 281 6.56 0.56 -1.00
N LEU A 282 5.89 1.71 -0.70
CA LEU A 282 6.35 2.69 0.27
C LEU A 282 6.48 2.09 1.68
N VAL A 283 5.52 1.28 2.09
CA VAL A 283 5.49 0.69 3.43
C VAL A 283 6.74 -0.14 3.72
N LEU A 284 7.15 -1.03 2.80
CA LEU A 284 8.35 -1.86 2.99
C LEU A 284 9.65 -1.06 2.84
N VAL A 285 9.66 -0.03 2.01
CA VAL A 285 10.84 0.79 1.77
C VAL A 285 11.14 1.73 2.95
N ALA A 286 10.13 2.22 3.67
CA ALA A 286 10.28 3.21 4.73
C ALA A 286 11.33 2.85 5.80
N PRO A 287 11.33 1.65 6.43
CA PRO A 287 12.33 1.28 7.43
C PRO A 287 13.74 1.18 6.84
N VAL A 288 13.87 0.74 5.60
CA VAL A 288 15.16 0.58 4.92
C VAL A 288 15.78 1.94 4.64
N VAL A 289 14.99 2.89 4.14
CA VAL A 289 15.45 4.25 3.87
C VAL A 289 15.78 4.98 5.16
N TRP A 290 14.95 4.88 6.20
CA TRP A 290 15.22 5.46 7.50
C TRP A 290 16.57 4.99 8.06
N ALA A 291 16.82 3.67 8.05
CA ALA A 291 18.08 3.11 8.53
C ALA A 291 19.28 3.58 7.69
N ALA A 292 19.14 3.55 6.36
CA ALA A 292 20.23 3.97 5.45
C ALA A 292 20.54 5.47 5.56
N LEU A 293 19.53 6.33 5.65
CA LEU A 293 19.75 7.79 5.79
C LEU A 293 20.40 8.15 7.11
N ARG A 294 20.19 7.41 8.19
CA ARG A 294 20.91 7.59 9.46
C ARG A 294 22.41 7.26 9.34
N LEU A 295 22.78 6.36 8.43
CA LEU A 295 24.19 6.05 8.15
C LEU A 295 24.83 7.11 7.22
N ILE A 296 24.07 7.64 6.27
CA ILE A 296 24.54 8.64 5.28
C ILE A 296 24.62 10.04 5.91
N SER A 297 23.59 10.43 6.62
CA SER A 297 23.49 11.72 7.33
C SER A 297 23.15 11.44 8.81
N PRO A 298 24.16 11.15 9.64
CA PRO A 298 23.96 10.86 11.05
C PRO A 298 23.28 12.01 11.77
N VAL A 299 22.29 11.67 12.59
CA VAL A 299 21.68 12.64 13.52
C VAL A 299 22.69 12.83 14.65
N THR A 300 23.47 13.93 14.59
CA THR A 300 24.30 14.36 15.72
C THR A 300 23.38 14.85 16.82
N GLY A 301 23.33 14.11 17.94
CA GLY A 301 22.52 14.42 19.12
C GLY A 301 22.94 15.70 19.82
#